data_110aca9a0be26e1ed58d140847273627
#
_entry.id   110aca9a0be26e1ed58d140847273627
#
_cell.length_a   1.000
_cell.length_b   1.000
_cell.length_c   1.000
_cell.angle_alpha   90.00
_cell.angle_beta   90.00
_cell.angle_gamma   90.00
#
_symmetry.space_group_name_H-M   'P 1'
#
loop_
_entity.id
_entity.type
_entity.pdbx_description
1 polymer ?
#
loop_
_entity_poly.entity_id
_entity_poly.type
_entity_poly.pdbx_seq_one_letter_code
_entity_poly.pdbx_strand_id
1 'polypeptide(L)'
;MAIIKPFKGIRPPKELVEQVASRPYDVLNSEEAREEAKGNEKSLYHIIKPEIDFPAGTDEHDPKVYEKAAENFQMFQDKGWLVQDEKENYYVYAQTMNGKTQYGLVVGAYVPDYMNGVIKKHELTRRDKEEDRMKHVRVNNANIEPVFFAYPDNAELDAIVKKYTSQRPEYDFIAPGDGFGHSFWVIDKEEDIKAITKAFEAMPALYIADGHHRSAAAALVGAEKAQQNAKHQGNEEYNYFMAVCFPANQLTIIDYNRVVKDLNGLSPEQFLTAVSKNFVVEEKGTEVYRPQALHNFSLYLDGKWYSLTAKPGTYDDNDPIGVLDVTISSNLILDEILGIKDLRSDKRIDFVGGIRGLEELKKRVDSGEMKVALALYPVSMKQLMDIADTGNIMPPKTTWFEPKLRSGLVIHKLS
;
A
#
# COMPACT_ATOMS: atom_id res chain seq x y z
N MET A 1 3.09 18.82 13.61
CA MET A 1 2.47 19.56 12.51
C MET A 1 3.08 19.03 11.23
N ALA A 2 2.25 18.57 10.33
CA ALA A 2 2.71 17.95 9.09
C ALA A 2 3.07 19.03 8.06
N ILE A 3 4.24 18.93 7.45
CA ILE A 3 4.74 19.88 6.44
C ILE A 3 4.61 19.24 5.07
N ILE A 4 3.97 19.97 4.16
CA ILE A 4 3.86 19.58 2.74
C ILE A 4 4.25 20.74 1.82
N LYS A 5 4.60 20.41 0.57
CA LYS A 5 4.97 21.37 -0.47
C LYS A 5 4.31 21.01 -1.80
N PRO A 6 3.82 22.00 -2.58
CA PRO A 6 3.50 21.79 -3.99
C PRO A 6 4.80 21.57 -4.77
N PHE A 7 4.72 20.87 -5.91
CA PHE A 7 5.89 20.58 -6.73
C PHE A 7 5.57 20.62 -8.23
N LYS A 8 6.60 20.75 -9.05
CA LYS A 8 6.50 20.67 -10.51
C LYS A 8 6.43 19.19 -10.93
N GLY A 9 5.23 18.65 -11.02
CA GLY A 9 5.02 17.25 -11.40
C GLY A 9 5.53 16.96 -12.82
N ILE A 10 6.21 15.83 -12.99
CA ILE A 10 6.50 15.26 -14.30
C ILE A 10 5.39 14.27 -14.60
N ARG A 11 4.65 14.48 -15.69
CA ARG A 11 3.44 13.71 -15.98
C ARG A 11 3.20 13.50 -17.46
N PRO A 12 2.48 12.44 -17.86
CA PRO A 12 2.19 12.19 -19.27
C PRO A 12 1.23 13.24 -19.84
N PRO A 13 1.35 13.56 -21.15
CA PRO A 13 0.27 14.19 -21.89
C PRO A 13 -1.03 13.38 -21.75
N LYS A 14 -2.16 14.08 -21.79
CA LYS A 14 -3.49 13.49 -21.54
C LYS A 14 -3.78 12.25 -22.40
N GLU A 15 -3.39 12.29 -23.66
CA GLU A 15 -3.59 11.22 -24.63
C GLU A 15 -2.70 10.00 -24.40
N LEU A 16 -1.68 10.10 -23.56
CA LEU A 16 -0.73 9.03 -23.26
C LEU A 16 -0.92 8.40 -21.88
N VAL A 17 -1.71 9.00 -20.99
CA VAL A 17 -1.80 8.58 -19.60
C VAL A 17 -2.16 7.10 -19.42
N GLU A 18 -3.09 6.57 -20.22
CA GLU A 18 -3.49 5.16 -20.17
C GLU A 18 -2.37 4.20 -20.61
N GLN A 19 -1.49 4.67 -21.51
CA GLN A 19 -0.34 3.88 -21.96
C GLN A 19 0.80 3.91 -20.95
N VAL A 20 0.95 5.02 -20.21
CA VAL A 20 2.02 5.21 -19.23
C VAL A 20 1.67 4.61 -17.87
N ALA A 21 0.45 4.86 -17.37
CA ALA A 21 0.04 4.46 -16.03
C ALA A 21 0.14 2.95 -15.82
N SER A 22 0.76 2.53 -14.72
CA SER A 22 0.95 1.13 -14.38
C SER A 22 0.54 0.83 -12.93
N ARG A 23 0.36 -0.45 -12.61
CA ARG A 23 0.27 -0.90 -11.21
C ARG A 23 1.61 -0.68 -10.50
N PRO A 24 1.65 -0.55 -9.16
CA PRO A 24 2.91 -0.41 -8.44
C PRO A 24 3.78 -1.69 -8.58
N TYR A 25 5.07 -1.51 -8.41
CA TYR A 25 6.08 -2.55 -8.66
C TYR A 25 5.90 -3.83 -7.84
N ASP A 26 5.29 -3.73 -6.66
CA ASP A 26 5.21 -4.78 -5.66
C ASP A 26 3.94 -5.67 -5.75
N VAL A 27 3.05 -5.39 -6.70
CA VAL A 27 1.82 -6.18 -6.90
C VAL A 27 1.92 -7.21 -8.01
N LEU A 28 3.04 -7.26 -8.73
CA LEU A 28 3.29 -8.21 -9.81
C LEU A 28 4.77 -8.59 -9.90
N ASN A 29 5.02 -9.78 -10.40
CA ASN A 29 6.37 -10.24 -10.67
C ASN A 29 6.87 -9.73 -12.03
N SER A 30 8.16 -10.00 -12.36
CA SER A 30 8.78 -9.50 -13.59
C SER A 30 8.17 -10.07 -14.86
N GLU A 31 7.70 -11.33 -14.85
CA GLU A 31 7.06 -11.94 -16.03
C GLU A 31 5.67 -11.36 -16.26
N GLU A 32 4.89 -11.13 -15.20
CA GLU A 32 3.60 -10.43 -15.27
C GLU A 32 3.77 -9.01 -15.80
N ALA A 33 4.80 -8.28 -15.33
CA ALA A 33 5.11 -6.93 -15.82
C ALA A 33 5.50 -6.94 -17.30
N ARG A 34 6.28 -7.93 -17.72
CA ARG A 34 6.69 -8.12 -19.12
C ARG A 34 5.48 -8.35 -20.03
N GLU A 35 4.54 -9.20 -19.60
CA GLU A 35 3.32 -9.48 -20.38
C GLU A 35 2.41 -8.26 -20.43
N GLU A 36 2.24 -7.51 -19.31
CA GLU A 36 1.43 -6.27 -19.30
C GLU A 36 2.05 -5.15 -20.16
N ALA A 37 3.38 -5.04 -20.19
CA ALA A 37 4.08 -4.05 -21.01
C ALA A 37 4.22 -4.44 -22.49
N LYS A 38 3.86 -5.67 -22.86
CA LYS A 38 4.06 -6.21 -24.20
C LYS A 38 3.43 -5.36 -25.29
N GLY A 39 4.26 -4.87 -26.22
CA GLY A 39 3.83 -3.99 -27.31
C GLY A 39 3.55 -2.55 -26.90
N ASN A 40 3.81 -2.19 -25.64
CA ASN A 40 3.66 -0.83 -25.12
C ASN A 40 4.99 -0.27 -24.62
N GLU A 41 5.77 0.36 -25.50
CA GLU A 41 7.05 1.00 -25.17
C GLU A 41 6.93 2.20 -24.21
N LYS A 42 5.71 2.70 -23.96
CA LYS A 42 5.42 3.82 -23.06
C LYS A 42 5.01 3.36 -21.67
N SER A 43 4.89 2.05 -21.43
CA SER A 43 4.54 1.54 -20.11
C SER A 43 5.57 1.97 -19.05
N LEU A 44 5.09 2.48 -17.91
CA LEU A 44 5.99 2.86 -16.82
C LEU A 44 6.78 1.67 -16.25
N TYR A 45 6.35 0.44 -16.52
CA TYR A 45 7.10 -0.75 -16.12
C TYR A 45 8.54 -0.74 -16.65
N HIS A 46 8.81 -0.14 -17.80
CA HIS A 46 10.18 0.04 -18.32
C HIS A 46 11.07 0.89 -17.39
N ILE A 47 10.47 1.66 -16.48
CA ILE A 47 11.19 2.48 -15.48
C ILE A 47 11.18 1.83 -14.10
N ILE A 48 10.04 1.29 -13.65
CA ILE A 48 9.89 0.75 -12.28
C ILE A 48 10.23 -0.72 -12.14
N LYS A 49 10.22 -1.46 -13.28
CA LYS A 49 10.64 -2.88 -13.40
C LYS A 49 11.50 -3.07 -14.67
N PRO A 50 12.63 -2.35 -14.76
CA PRO A 50 13.42 -2.27 -15.99
C PRO A 50 14.08 -3.59 -16.39
N GLU A 51 14.07 -4.62 -15.52
CA GLU A 51 14.49 -5.97 -15.85
C GLU A 51 13.67 -6.59 -16.99
N ILE A 52 12.47 -6.05 -17.29
CA ILE A 52 11.65 -6.51 -18.42
C ILE A 52 12.29 -6.20 -19.79
N ASP A 53 13.22 -5.26 -19.87
CA ASP A 53 13.96 -4.90 -21.07
C ASP A 53 15.16 -5.82 -21.33
N PHE A 54 15.42 -6.77 -20.43
CA PHE A 54 16.48 -7.77 -20.54
C PHE A 54 15.90 -9.18 -20.75
N PRO A 55 16.71 -10.17 -21.09
CA PRO A 55 16.24 -11.56 -21.18
C PRO A 55 15.54 -12.04 -19.90
N ALA A 56 14.55 -12.91 -20.07
CA ALA A 56 13.86 -13.53 -18.94
C ALA A 56 14.86 -14.20 -17.96
N GLY A 57 14.61 -14.04 -16.65
CA GLY A 57 15.51 -14.55 -15.62
C GLY A 57 16.68 -13.62 -15.27
N THR A 58 16.77 -12.43 -15.86
CA THR A 58 17.73 -11.40 -15.42
C THR A 58 17.43 -11.01 -13.98
N ASP A 59 18.48 -10.95 -13.16
CA ASP A 59 18.35 -10.51 -11.75
C ASP A 59 17.89 -9.05 -11.70
N GLU A 60 16.76 -8.82 -11.07
CA GLU A 60 16.18 -7.46 -10.88
C GLU A 60 17.11 -6.53 -10.08
N HIS A 61 18.11 -7.07 -9.38
CA HIS A 61 19.09 -6.33 -8.58
C HIS A 61 20.44 -6.13 -9.27
N ASP A 62 20.59 -6.57 -10.52
CA ASP A 62 21.82 -6.33 -11.30
C ASP A 62 22.00 -4.81 -11.53
N PRO A 63 23.21 -4.24 -11.33
CA PRO A 63 23.47 -2.81 -11.55
C PRO A 63 22.97 -2.26 -12.88
N LYS A 64 23.10 -3.03 -13.97
CA LYS A 64 22.63 -2.63 -15.31
C LYS A 64 21.12 -2.40 -15.37
N VAL A 65 20.34 -3.07 -14.50
CA VAL A 65 18.88 -2.92 -14.42
C VAL A 65 18.54 -1.53 -13.86
N TYR A 66 19.24 -1.09 -12.82
CA TYR A 66 19.06 0.28 -12.28
C TYR A 66 19.51 1.36 -13.27
N GLU A 67 20.63 1.15 -13.98
CA GLU A 67 21.09 2.05 -15.04
C GLU A 67 20.02 2.17 -16.13
N LYS A 68 19.40 1.05 -16.51
CA LYS A 68 18.30 1.01 -17.49
C LYS A 68 17.08 1.81 -17.03
N ALA A 69 16.73 1.79 -15.75
CA ALA A 69 15.68 2.64 -15.20
C ALA A 69 15.93 4.11 -15.47
N ALA A 70 17.15 4.59 -15.18
CA ALA A 70 17.53 5.99 -15.40
C ALA A 70 17.54 6.36 -16.90
N GLU A 71 18.08 5.48 -17.76
CA GLU A 71 18.04 5.67 -19.22
C GLU A 71 16.61 5.79 -19.73
N ASN A 72 15.74 4.89 -19.30
CA ASN A 72 14.33 4.90 -19.73
C ASN A 72 13.60 6.14 -19.22
N PHE A 73 13.85 6.56 -17.97
CA PHE A 73 13.23 7.77 -17.42
C PHE A 73 13.66 9.03 -18.19
N GLN A 74 14.93 9.13 -18.58
CA GLN A 74 15.41 10.22 -19.43
C GLN A 74 14.80 10.14 -20.83
N MET A 75 14.79 8.95 -21.45
CA MET A 75 14.20 8.73 -22.77
C MET A 75 12.71 9.12 -22.82
N PHE A 76 11.93 8.80 -21.77
CA PHE A 76 10.51 9.18 -21.70
C PHE A 76 10.33 10.70 -21.72
N GLN A 77 11.22 11.44 -21.04
CA GLN A 77 11.21 12.90 -21.05
C GLN A 77 11.64 13.45 -22.43
N ASP A 78 12.70 12.91 -23.03
CA ASP A 78 13.21 13.35 -24.35
C ASP A 78 12.18 13.12 -25.46
N LYS A 79 11.39 12.05 -25.37
CA LYS A 79 10.30 11.74 -26.31
C LYS A 79 9.00 12.50 -26.03
N GLY A 80 8.94 13.29 -24.95
CA GLY A 80 7.74 13.99 -24.55
C GLY A 80 6.61 13.07 -24.04
N TRP A 81 6.93 11.84 -23.65
CA TRP A 81 5.97 10.94 -23.02
C TRP A 81 5.73 11.28 -21.55
N LEU A 82 6.68 11.98 -20.96
CA LEU A 82 6.61 12.61 -19.64
C LEU A 82 7.08 14.06 -19.77
N VAL A 83 6.27 15.00 -19.29
CA VAL A 83 6.54 16.43 -19.39
C VAL A 83 6.42 17.07 -18.01
N GLN A 84 7.39 17.92 -17.64
CA GLN A 84 7.35 18.61 -16.37
C GLN A 84 6.42 19.83 -16.43
N ASP A 85 5.58 19.98 -15.40
CA ASP A 85 4.75 21.17 -15.22
C ASP A 85 5.60 22.45 -15.04
N GLU A 86 5.15 23.57 -15.57
CA GLU A 86 5.86 24.86 -15.45
C GLU A 86 5.81 25.44 -14.03
N LYS A 87 4.71 25.15 -13.31
CA LYS A 87 4.45 25.66 -11.95
C LYS A 87 4.42 24.55 -10.93
N GLU A 88 4.67 24.91 -9.70
CA GLU A 88 4.45 24.03 -8.54
C GLU A 88 2.95 23.92 -8.26
N ASN A 89 2.43 22.70 -8.23
CA ASN A 89 1.03 22.39 -8.04
C ASN A 89 0.84 21.34 -6.93
N TYR A 90 -0.36 21.31 -6.35
CA TYR A 90 -0.92 20.10 -5.80
C TYR A 90 -1.83 19.44 -6.83
N TYR A 91 -2.23 18.20 -6.58
CA TYR A 91 -3.14 17.51 -7.48
C TYR A 91 -4.18 16.75 -6.67
N VAL A 92 -5.35 16.51 -7.28
CA VAL A 92 -6.33 15.55 -6.76
C VAL A 92 -6.21 14.29 -7.60
N TYR A 93 -6.09 13.16 -6.93
CA TYR A 93 -6.15 11.84 -7.55
C TYR A 93 -7.33 11.05 -6.98
N ALA A 94 -8.29 10.72 -7.81
CA ALA A 94 -9.45 9.93 -7.45
C ALA A 94 -9.34 8.50 -7.99
N GLN A 95 -9.76 7.55 -7.16
CA GLN A 95 -9.83 6.14 -7.49
C GLN A 95 -11.24 5.63 -7.25
N THR A 96 -11.81 4.94 -8.25
CA THR A 96 -13.16 4.36 -8.18
C THR A 96 -13.09 2.84 -8.27
N MET A 97 -13.62 2.16 -7.27
CA MET A 97 -13.74 0.70 -7.19
C MET A 97 -15.12 0.34 -6.69
N ASN A 98 -15.82 -0.56 -7.40
CA ASN A 98 -17.16 -1.04 -7.02
C ASN A 98 -18.16 0.10 -6.74
N GLY A 99 -18.13 1.16 -7.52
CA GLY A 99 -19.02 2.33 -7.39
C GLY A 99 -18.68 3.29 -6.24
N LYS A 100 -17.62 3.03 -5.46
CA LYS A 100 -17.11 3.93 -4.42
C LYS A 100 -15.86 4.65 -4.94
N THR A 101 -15.86 5.99 -4.80
CA THR A 101 -14.71 6.84 -5.16
C THR A 101 -14.07 7.41 -3.90
N GLN A 102 -12.74 7.35 -3.85
CA GLN A 102 -11.91 8.02 -2.84
C GLN A 102 -11.02 9.06 -3.51
N TYR A 103 -10.85 10.20 -2.84
CA TYR A 103 -10.15 11.37 -3.36
C TYR A 103 -8.93 11.67 -2.49
N GLY A 104 -7.74 11.63 -3.08
CA GLY A 104 -6.49 11.94 -2.42
C GLY A 104 -5.84 13.20 -2.96
N LEU A 105 -5.13 13.92 -2.09
CA LEU A 105 -4.27 15.04 -2.45
C LEU A 105 -2.85 14.57 -2.69
N VAL A 106 -2.31 14.84 -3.87
CA VAL A 106 -0.92 14.55 -4.21
C VAL A 106 -0.05 15.71 -3.78
N VAL A 107 0.92 15.43 -2.91
CA VAL A 107 1.75 16.43 -2.25
C VAL A 107 3.21 15.98 -2.17
N GLY A 108 4.13 16.92 -2.00
CA GLY A 108 5.47 16.63 -1.48
C GLY A 108 5.41 16.58 0.04
N ALA A 109 5.59 15.42 0.65
CA ALA A 109 5.63 15.23 2.10
C ALA A 109 7.05 15.43 2.61
N TYR A 110 7.20 16.12 3.75
CA TYR A 110 8.51 16.54 4.26
C TYR A 110 9.31 15.37 4.86
N VAL A 111 10.54 15.18 4.37
CA VAL A 111 11.45 14.10 4.80
C VAL A 111 11.70 14.11 6.31
N PRO A 112 12.01 15.24 6.97
CA PRO A 112 12.18 15.27 8.42
C PRO A 112 10.94 14.82 9.21
N ASP A 113 9.72 15.02 8.70
CA ASP A 113 8.50 14.55 9.35
C ASP A 113 8.44 13.02 9.41
N TYR A 114 8.99 12.33 8.41
CA TYR A 114 9.16 10.88 8.45
C TYR A 114 10.19 10.48 9.51
N MET A 115 11.32 11.18 9.58
CA MET A 115 12.41 10.87 10.51
C MET A 115 12.02 11.15 11.97
N ASN A 116 11.21 12.18 12.21
CA ASN A 116 10.78 12.63 13.54
C ASN A 116 9.47 12.00 14.02
N GLY A 117 8.83 11.13 13.20
CA GLY A 117 7.61 10.43 13.58
C GLY A 117 6.33 11.27 13.50
N VAL A 118 6.32 12.40 12.80
CA VAL A 118 5.09 13.11 12.40
C VAL A 118 4.35 12.31 11.33
N ILE A 119 5.09 11.66 10.41
CA ILE A 119 4.56 10.63 9.52
C ILE A 119 4.66 9.30 10.26
N LYS A 120 3.51 8.79 10.68
CA LYS A 120 3.36 7.60 11.52
C LYS A 120 3.43 6.32 10.71
N LYS A 121 4.13 5.33 11.26
CA LYS A 121 4.30 3.98 10.70
C LYS A 121 3.52 2.97 11.55
N HIS A 122 3.04 1.92 10.91
CA HIS A 122 2.41 0.78 11.62
C HIS A 122 3.03 -0.57 11.21
N GLU A 123 4.02 -0.56 10.30
CA GLU A 123 4.72 -1.75 9.82
C GLU A 123 6.23 -1.51 9.75
N LEU A 124 7.03 -2.56 10.05
CA LEU A 124 8.48 -2.53 9.89
C LEU A 124 8.85 -2.80 8.44
N THR A 125 9.83 -2.06 7.94
CA THR A 125 10.41 -2.29 6.61
C THR A 125 11.46 -3.41 6.65
N ARG A 126 11.63 -4.09 5.52
CA ARG A 126 12.70 -5.06 5.29
C ARG A 126 13.87 -4.33 4.63
N ARG A 127 15.07 -4.52 5.18
CA ARG A 127 16.28 -3.82 4.72
C ARG A 127 16.60 -4.09 3.25
N ASP A 128 16.46 -5.33 2.78
CA ASP A 128 16.69 -5.69 1.39
C ASP A 128 15.79 -4.93 0.40
N LYS A 129 14.50 -4.81 0.74
CA LYS A 129 13.52 -4.06 -0.06
C LYS A 129 13.72 -2.54 0.01
N GLU A 130 14.11 -2.05 1.17
CA GLU A 130 14.43 -0.63 1.38
C GLU A 130 15.65 -0.22 0.55
N GLU A 131 16.75 -0.98 0.61
CA GLU A 131 17.96 -0.76 -0.17
C GLU A 131 17.71 -0.78 -1.70
N ASP A 132 16.88 -1.72 -2.17
CA ASP A 132 16.47 -1.82 -3.56
C ASP A 132 15.73 -0.54 -4.01
N ARG A 133 14.74 -0.10 -3.25
CA ARG A 133 14.00 1.14 -3.57
C ARG A 133 14.86 2.39 -3.46
N MET A 134 15.80 2.44 -2.50
CA MET A 134 16.78 3.54 -2.41
C MET A 134 17.64 3.65 -3.66
N LYS A 135 18.09 2.52 -4.23
CA LYS A 135 18.84 2.51 -5.50
C LYS A 135 18.00 3.11 -6.63
N HIS A 136 16.73 2.70 -6.77
CA HIS A 136 15.82 3.28 -7.77
C HIS A 136 15.65 4.80 -7.60
N VAL A 137 15.44 5.28 -6.38
CA VAL A 137 15.32 6.73 -6.11
C VAL A 137 16.61 7.47 -6.45
N ARG A 138 17.78 6.91 -6.11
CA ARG A 138 19.09 7.54 -6.40
C ARG A 138 19.35 7.65 -7.89
N VAL A 139 19.18 6.56 -8.66
CA VAL A 139 19.52 6.55 -10.09
C VAL A 139 18.58 7.42 -10.92
N ASN A 140 17.29 7.43 -10.59
CA ASN A 140 16.31 8.27 -11.26
C ASN A 140 16.33 9.73 -10.78
N ASN A 141 16.91 9.99 -9.62
CA ASN A 141 16.84 11.29 -8.93
C ASN A 141 15.38 11.80 -8.82
N ALA A 142 14.45 10.88 -8.57
CA ALA A 142 13.02 11.14 -8.56
C ALA A 142 12.26 10.11 -7.70
N ASN A 143 11.11 10.51 -7.20
CA ASN A 143 10.10 9.61 -6.68
C ASN A 143 9.17 9.23 -7.85
N ILE A 144 9.43 8.10 -8.49
CA ILE A 144 8.66 7.62 -9.65
C ILE A 144 7.28 7.11 -9.22
N GLU A 145 7.20 6.46 -8.07
CA GLU A 145 5.98 5.86 -7.53
C GLU A 145 5.53 6.60 -6.28
N PRO A 146 4.24 6.92 -6.15
CA PRO A 146 3.71 7.60 -4.96
C PRO A 146 3.66 6.67 -3.76
N VAL A 147 3.66 7.25 -2.57
CA VAL A 147 3.29 6.57 -1.32
C VAL A 147 1.87 6.94 -0.92
N PHE A 148 1.20 6.07 -0.18
CA PHE A 148 -0.19 6.20 0.18
C PHE A 148 -0.33 6.54 1.66
N PHE A 149 -0.84 7.76 1.95
CA PHE A 149 -1.04 8.26 3.30
C PHE A 149 -2.52 8.49 3.61
N ALA A 150 -2.83 8.43 4.89
CA ALA A 150 -4.09 8.91 5.45
C ALA A 150 -3.83 10.15 6.30
N TYR A 151 -4.83 11.06 6.36
CA TYR A 151 -4.85 12.19 7.28
C TYR A 151 -6.18 12.24 8.05
N PRO A 152 -6.21 12.85 9.25
CA PRO A 152 -7.46 13.08 9.97
C PRO A 152 -8.43 13.93 9.16
N ASP A 153 -9.71 13.57 9.17
CA ASP A 153 -10.73 14.23 8.36
C ASP A 153 -10.74 15.76 8.54
N ASN A 154 -10.87 16.50 7.44
CA ASN A 154 -10.78 17.95 7.40
C ASN A 154 -11.77 18.53 6.39
N ALA A 155 -12.77 19.24 6.89
CA ALA A 155 -13.86 19.80 6.08
C ALA A 155 -13.38 20.90 5.09
N GLU A 156 -12.33 21.65 5.42
CA GLU A 156 -11.76 22.66 4.51
C GLU A 156 -11.12 22.00 3.30
N LEU A 157 -10.35 20.94 3.51
CA LEU A 157 -9.75 20.13 2.43
C LEU A 157 -10.84 19.46 1.59
N ASP A 158 -11.87 18.90 2.21
CA ASP A 158 -13.00 18.29 1.49
C ASP A 158 -13.70 19.31 0.57
N ALA A 159 -13.87 20.55 1.02
CA ALA A 159 -14.46 21.63 0.22
C ALA A 159 -13.59 22.01 -0.98
N ILE A 160 -12.25 22.08 -0.79
CA ILE A 160 -11.31 22.38 -1.88
C ILE A 160 -11.32 21.22 -2.89
N VAL A 161 -11.21 19.98 -2.43
CA VAL A 161 -11.26 18.80 -3.30
C VAL A 161 -12.55 18.78 -4.11
N LYS A 162 -13.70 19.03 -3.47
CA LYS A 162 -15.00 19.09 -4.14
C LYS A 162 -15.07 20.20 -5.21
N LYS A 163 -14.43 21.35 -4.97
CA LYS A 163 -14.33 22.47 -5.94
C LYS A 163 -13.64 22.00 -7.24
N TYR A 164 -12.56 21.24 -7.14
CA TYR A 164 -11.84 20.75 -8.33
C TYR A 164 -12.53 19.56 -8.98
N THR A 165 -13.04 18.61 -8.21
CA THR A 165 -13.68 17.40 -8.73
C THR A 165 -15.05 17.64 -9.36
N SER A 166 -15.64 18.83 -9.15
CA SER A 166 -16.82 19.29 -9.91
C SER A 166 -16.50 19.79 -11.32
N GLN A 167 -15.22 19.93 -11.65
CA GLN A 167 -14.73 20.35 -12.97
C GLN A 167 -14.30 19.14 -13.80
N ARG A 168 -14.10 19.34 -15.11
CA ARG A 168 -13.57 18.29 -15.98
C ARG A 168 -12.16 17.89 -15.54
N PRO A 169 -11.88 16.60 -15.35
CA PRO A 169 -10.55 16.14 -14.95
C PRO A 169 -9.53 16.31 -16.09
N GLU A 170 -8.28 16.42 -15.70
CA GLU A 170 -7.11 16.33 -16.59
C GLU A 170 -7.00 14.91 -17.17
N TYR A 171 -7.07 13.90 -16.31
CA TYR A 171 -7.15 12.50 -16.71
C TYR A 171 -8.45 11.87 -16.21
N ASP A 172 -9.02 10.99 -17.01
CA ASP A 172 -10.19 10.21 -16.64
C ASP A 172 -10.22 8.93 -17.49
N PHE A 173 -9.93 7.79 -16.86
CA PHE A 173 -9.86 6.51 -17.55
C PHE A 173 -10.18 5.35 -16.62
N ILE A 174 -10.55 4.22 -17.24
CA ILE A 174 -10.71 2.93 -16.57
C ILE A 174 -9.48 2.08 -16.90
N ALA A 175 -8.75 1.66 -15.88
CA ALA A 175 -7.55 0.88 -16.08
C ALA A 175 -7.86 -0.52 -16.62
N PRO A 176 -7.16 -0.97 -17.66
CA PRO A 176 -7.32 -2.33 -18.17
C PRO A 176 -6.84 -3.33 -17.10
N GLY A 177 -7.48 -4.49 -17.05
CA GLY A 177 -7.12 -5.60 -16.17
C GLY A 177 -7.87 -5.63 -14.85
N ASP A 178 -7.99 -4.54 -14.11
CA ASP A 178 -8.76 -4.48 -12.85
C ASP A 178 -10.10 -3.74 -12.98
N GLY A 179 -10.27 -2.95 -14.02
CA GLY A 179 -11.52 -2.20 -14.26
C GLY A 179 -11.74 -1.03 -13.31
N PHE A 180 -10.73 -0.59 -12.58
CA PHE A 180 -10.83 0.55 -11.66
C PHE A 180 -10.74 1.88 -12.39
N GLY A 181 -11.52 2.85 -11.93
CA GLY A 181 -11.53 4.21 -12.45
C GLY A 181 -10.42 5.05 -11.82
N HIS A 182 -9.78 5.88 -12.65
CA HIS A 182 -8.75 6.82 -12.22
C HIS A 182 -9.02 8.19 -12.81
N SER A 183 -9.16 9.20 -11.95
CA SER A 183 -9.36 10.59 -12.40
C SER A 183 -8.36 11.50 -11.68
N PHE A 184 -7.96 12.58 -12.35
CA PHE A 184 -6.87 13.43 -11.88
C PHE A 184 -7.12 14.90 -12.23
N TRP A 185 -6.86 15.81 -11.30
CA TRP A 185 -7.02 17.26 -11.45
C TRP A 185 -5.78 17.99 -10.97
N VAL A 186 -5.46 19.11 -11.61
CA VAL A 186 -4.35 19.98 -11.22
C VAL A 186 -4.91 21.12 -10.35
N ILE A 187 -4.32 21.34 -9.19
CA ILE A 187 -4.60 22.45 -8.28
C ILE A 187 -3.52 23.51 -8.48
N ASP A 188 -3.80 24.52 -9.28
CA ASP A 188 -2.88 25.57 -9.71
C ASP A 188 -3.17 26.97 -9.16
N LYS A 189 -4.29 27.11 -8.43
CA LYS A 189 -4.67 28.40 -7.84
C LYS A 189 -3.93 28.63 -6.53
N GLU A 190 -3.20 29.74 -6.46
CA GLU A 190 -2.35 30.09 -5.32
C GLU A 190 -3.13 30.13 -3.99
N GLU A 191 -4.37 30.62 -4.00
CA GLU A 191 -5.24 30.65 -2.83
C GLU A 191 -5.52 29.25 -2.27
N ASP A 192 -5.83 28.29 -3.15
CA ASP A 192 -6.12 26.90 -2.76
C ASP A 192 -4.85 26.17 -2.32
N ILE A 193 -3.71 26.41 -2.99
CA ILE A 193 -2.40 25.88 -2.59
C ILE A 193 -2.05 26.35 -1.17
N LYS A 194 -2.19 27.65 -0.87
CA LYS A 194 -1.95 28.18 0.47
C LYS A 194 -2.90 27.60 1.52
N ALA A 195 -4.18 27.44 1.20
CA ALA A 195 -5.17 26.87 2.10
C ALA A 195 -4.87 25.40 2.41
N ILE A 196 -4.51 24.60 1.41
CA ILE A 196 -4.12 23.19 1.59
C ILE A 196 -2.87 23.10 2.48
N THR A 197 -1.82 23.86 2.17
CA THR A 197 -0.57 23.87 2.97
C THR A 197 -0.87 24.20 4.42
N LYS A 198 -1.65 25.25 4.68
CA LYS A 198 -2.03 25.65 6.04
C LYS A 198 -2.87 24.61 6.77
N ALA A 199 -3.78 23.94 6.06
CA ALA A 199 -4.60 22.88 6.65
C ALA A 199 -3.74 21.70 7.12
N PHE A 200 -2.73 21.29 6.34
CA PHE A 200 -1.79 20.25 6.74
C PHE A 200 -0.88 20.68 7.90
N GLU A 201 -0.42 21.93 7.91
CA GLU A 201 0.35 22.47 9.05
C GLU A 201 -0.41 22.37 10.39
N ALA A 202 -1.74 22.41 10.36
CA ALA A 202 -2.57 22.25 11.55
C ALA A 202 -2.71 20.78 11.99
N MET A 203 -2.35 19.79 11.16
CA MET A 203 -2.47 18.38 11.48
C MET A 203 -1.31 17.90 12.36
N PRO A 204 -1.58 17.14 13.42
CA PRO A 204 -0.53 16.63 14.31
C PRO A 204 0.29 15.51 13.66
N ALA A 205 -0.28 14.74 12.75
CA ALA A 205 0.34 13.59 12.11
C ALA A 205 -0.29 13.25 10.76
N LEU A 206 0.48 12.53 9.94
CA LEU A 206 0.04 11.75 8.78
C LEU A 206 0.31 10.28 9.05
N TYR A 207 -0.41 9.39 8.38
CA TYR A 207 -0.33 7.95 8.63
C TYR A 207 -0.04 7.21 7.32
N ILE A 208 1.02 6.41 7.29
CA ILE A 208 1.30 5.56 6.14
C ILE A 208 0.21 4.49 6.06
N ALA A 209 -0.56 4.47 4.99
CA ALA A 209 -1.53 3.42 4.70
C ALA A 209 -0.88 2.28 3.92
N ASP A 210 -0.15 2.61 2.85
CA ASP A 210 0.58 1.64 2.02
C ASP A 210 1.90 2.24 1.50
N GLY A 211 2.88 1.39 1.17
CA GLY A 211 4.17 1.83 0.65
C GLY A 211 5.20 2.18 1.73
N HIS A 212 5.26 1.43 2.83
CA HIS A 212 6.25 1.63 3.90
C HIS A 212 7.70 1.59 3.38
N HIS A 213 8.05 0.63 2.49
CA HIS A 213 9.39 0.54 1.90
C HIS A 213 9.69 1.73 0.99
N ARG A 214 8.72 2.18 0.19
CA ARG A 214 8.86 3.38 -0.68
C ARG A 214 9.02 4.65 0.15
N SER A 215 8.25 4.79 1.24
CA SER A 215 8.36 5.93 2.17
C SER A 215 9.73 5.98 2.84
N ALA A 216 10.21 4.84 3.36
CA ALA A 216 11.52 4.73 3.97
C ALA A 216 12.63 5.09 2.97
N ALA A 217 12.60 4.48 1.78
CA ALA A 217 13.61 4.72 0.75
C ALA A 217 13.68 6.19 0.32
N ALA A 218 12.52 6.81 0.08
CA ALA A 218 12.45 8.21 -0.32
C ALA A 218 13.00 9.13 0.79
N ALA A 219 12.61 8.91 2.05
CA ALA A 219 13.06 9.70 3.18
C ALA A 219 14.57 9.55 3.43
N LEU A 220 15.09 8.32 3.39
CA LEU A 220 16.52 8.05 3.60
C LEU A 220 17.39 8.66 2.49
N VAL A 221 16.99 8.55 1.22
CA VAL A 221 17.72 9.19 0.10
C VAL A 221 17.64 10.71 0.21
N GLY A 222 16.51 11.28 0.59
CA GLY A 222 16.38 12.72 0.84
C GLY A 222 17.34 13.20 1.95
N ALA A 223 17.41 12.46 3.06
CA ALA A 223 18.33 12.74 4.16
C ALA A 223 19.81 12.63 3.74
N GLU A 224 20.16 11.60 2.94
CA GLU A 224 21.51 11.46 2.36
C GLU A 224 21.90 12.68 1.51
N LYS A 225 20.99 13.12 0.62
CA LYS A 225 21.23 14.31 -0.23
C LYS A 225 21.39 15.58 0.61
N ALA A 226 20.62 15.75 1.67
CA ALA A 226 20.76 16.86 2.60
C ALA A 226 22.14 16.87 3.27
N GLN A 227 22.63 15.72 3.73
CA GLN A 227 23.95 15.57 4.34
C GLN A 227 25.10 15.85 3.34
N GLN A 228 24.92 15.48 2.09
CA GLN A 228 25.92 15.66 1.03
C GLN A 228 25.97 17.09 0.49
N ASN A 229 24.92 17.87 0.66
CA ASN A 229 24.85 19.25 0.17
C ASN A 229 25.36 20.25 1.20
N ALA A 230 26.60 20.71 1.04
CA ALA A 230 27.21 21.74 1.91
C ALA A 230 26.45 23.08 1.93
N LYS A 231 25.54 23.31 0.98
CA LYS A 231 24.70 24.52 0.87
C LYS A 231 23.23 24.24 1.18
N HIS A 232 22.95 23.13 1.90
CA HIS A 232 21.60 22.73 2.28
C HIS A 232 20.88 23.86 3.04
N GLN A 233 19.67 24.21 2.59
CA GLN A 233 18.82 25.26 3.16
C GLN A 233 17.50 24.71 3.74
N GLY A 234 17.13 23.49 3.42
CA GLY A 234 15.91 22.81 3.90
C GLY A 234 14.70 22.93 2.97
N ASN A 235 14.81 23.69 1.89
CA ASN A 235 13.71 23.89 0.92
C ASN A 235 13.93 23.20 -0.44
N GLU A 236 15.02 22.45 -0.57
CA GLU A 236 15.35 21.71 -1.79
C GLU A 236 14.34 20.57 -2.02
N GLU A 237 14.11 20.20 -3.30
CA GLU A 237 13.14 19.19 -3.69
C GLU A 237 13.38 17.82 -3.03
N TYR A 238 14.62 17.42 -2.80
CA TYR A 238 14.95 16.15 -2.11
C TYR A 238 14.54 16.11 -0.63
N ASN A 239 14.16 17.26 -0.03
CA ASN A 239 13.58 17.28 1.33
C ASN A 239 12.10 16.90 1.34
N TYR A 240 11.53 16.62 0.19
CA TYR A 240 10.14 16.23 0.05
C TYR A 240 10.04 14.96 -0.79
N PHE A 241 9.05 14.13 -0.53
CA PHE A 241 8.76 12.95 -1.33
C PHE A 241 7.28 12.84 -1.65
N MET A 242 6.99 12.27 -2.81
CA MET A 242 5.64 12.26 -3.36
C MET A 242 4.70 11.33 -2.60
N ALA A 243 3.66 11.88 -2.02
CA ALA A 243 2.59 11.14 -1.33
C ALA A 243 1.22 11.49 -1.88
N VAL A 244 0.31 10.53 -1.89
CA VAL A 244 -1.13 10.74 -2.08
C VAL A 244 -1.80 10.58 -0.72
N CYS A 245 -2.36 11.66 -0.21
CA CYS A 245 -2.95 11.74 1.13
C CYS A 245 -4.48 11.74 1.02
N PHE A 246 -5.12 10.76 1.66
CA PHE A 246 -6.58 10.61 1.69
C PHE A 246 -7.14 10.91 3.08
N PRO A 247 -8.36 11.49 3.19
CA PRO A 247 -9.03 11.58 4.47
C PRO A 247 -9.35 10.17 4.99
N ALA A 248 -9.13 9.93 6.27
CA ALA A 248 -9.27 8.60 6.87
C ALA A 248 -10.67 7.98 6.68
N ASN A 249 -11.73 8.81 6.67
CA ASN A 249 -13.11 8.36 6.51
C ASN A 249 -13.44 7.84 5.09
N GLN A 250 -12.61 8.11 4.08
CA GLN A 250 -12.79 7.59 2.73
C GLN A 250 -12.10 6.24 2.52
N LEU A 251 -11.18 5.86 3.40
CA LEU A 251 -10.39 4.66 3.28
C LEU A 251 -11.08 3.45 3.93
N THR A 252 -10.91 2.30 3.30
CA THR A 252 -11.37 1.03 3.83
C THR A 252 -10.21 0.04 3.78
N ILE A 253 -9.89 -0.54 4.93
CA ILE A 253 -8.97 -1.67 5.02
C ILE A 253 -9.80 -2.92 4.77
N ILE A 254 -9.34 -3.77 3.86
CA ILE A 254 -9.95 -5.06 3.61
C ILE A 254 -9.15 -6.18 4.29
N ASP A 255 -9.79 -7.32 4.46
CA ASP A 255 -9.24 -8.46 5.16
C ASP A 255 -7.94 -8.98 4.52
N TYR A 256 -7.03 -9.46 5.36
CA TYR A 256 -5.82 -10.14 4.94
C TYR A 256 -5.80 -11.53 5.56
N ASN A 257 -6.07 -12.54 4.76
CA ASN A 257 -6.38 -13.89 5.20
C ASN A 257 -5.13 -14.79 5.19
N ARG A 258 -5.21 -15.93 5.87
CA ARG A 258 -4.12 -16.90 6.02
C ARG A 258 -4.55 -18.24 5.45
N VAL A 259 -3.60 -18.93 4.83
CA VAL A 259 -3.73 -20.33 4.41
C VAL A 259 -2.50 -21.11 4.87
N VAL A 260 -2.69 -22.33 5.34
CA VAL A 260 -1.63 -23.15 5.92
C VAL A 260 -1.60 -24.53 5.30
N LYS A 261 -0.40 -25.04 5.00
CA LYS A 261 -0.17 -26.30 4.26
C LYS A 261 -0.51 -27.57 5.04
N ASP A 262 -0.42 -27.53 6.37
CA ASP A 262 -0.62 -28.71 7.22
C ASP A 262 -1.24 -28.33 8.57
N LEU A 263 -1.64 -29.32 9.34
CA LEU A 263 -2.21 -29.17 10.68
C LEU A 263 -1.21 -29.55 11.80
N ASN A 264 0.08 -29.47 11.54
CA ASN A 264 1.13 -29.84 12.51
C ASN A 264 0.97 -31.26 13.06
N GLY A 265 0.62 -32.21 12.20
CA GLY A 265 0.42 -33.63 12.55
C GLY A 265 -0.93 -33.96 13.18
N LEU A 266 -1.82 -32.97 13.35
CA LEU A 266 -3.17 -33.21 13.91
C LEU A 266 -4.14 -33.69 12.83
N SER A 267 -5.14 -34.53 13.23
CA SER A 267 -6.31 -34.75 12.38
C SER A 267 -7.22 -33.48 12.39
N PRO A 268 -8.15 -33.36 11.43
CA PRO A 268 -9.13 -32.26 11.44
C PRO A 268 -9.89 -32.15 12.76
N GLU A 269 -10.33 -33.26 13.33
CA GLU A 269 -11.07 -33.29 14.61
C GLU A 269 -10.18 -32.88 15.80
N GLN A 270 -8.92 -33.33 15.81
CA GLN A 270 -7.96 -32.96 16.84
C GLN A 270 -7.65 -31.45 16.76
N PHE A 271 -7.52 -30.91 15.55
CA PHE A 271 -7.31 -29.50 15.32
C PHE A 271 -8.49 -28.65 15.81
N LEU A 272 -9.74 -29.02 15.43
CA LEU A 272 -10.94 -28.32 15.90
C LEU A 272 -11.10 -28.41 17.44
N THR A 273 -10.74 -29.54 18.04
CA THR A 273 -10.71 -29.72 19.49
C THR A 273 -9.70 -28.78 20.15
N ALA A 274 -8.51 -28.66 19.57
CA ALA A 274 -7.50 -27.72 20.06
C ALA A 274 -7.95 -26.23 19.93
N VAL A 275 -8.53 -25.86 18.81
CA VAL A 275 -9.10 -24.52 18.59
C VAL A 275 -10.22 -24.22 19.59
N SER A 276 -11.06 -25.20 19.92
CA SER A 276 -12.18 -25.03 20.84
C SER A 276 -11.77 -24.69 22.28
N LYS A 277 -10.51 -24.82 22.65
CA LYS A 277 -10.00 -24.35 23.95
C LYS A 277 -10.16 -22.85 24.11
N ASN A 278 -9.78 -22.10 23.07
CA ASN A 278 -9.73 -20.65 23.11
C ASN A 278 -10.88 -19.98 22.33
N PHE A 279 -11.62 -20.74 21.50
CA PHE A 279 -12.70 -20.21 20.68
C PHE A 279 -14.00 -21.00 20.89
N VAL A 280 -15.12 -20.31 20.71
CA VAL A 280 -16.41 -20.96 20.45
C VAL A 280 -16.43 -21.34 18.97
N VAL A 281 -16.55 -22.64 18.67
CA VAL A 281 -16.49 -23.16 17.30
C VAL A 281 -17.90 -23.60 16.88
N GLU A 282 -18.38 -23.06 15.75
CA GLU A 282 -19.67 -23.41 15.17
C GLU A 282 -19.51 -23.80 13.70
N GLU A 283 -19.96 -25.00 13.31
CA GLU A 283 -20.00 -25.38 11.90
C GLU A 283 -21.03 -24.55 11.14
N LYS A 284 -20.63 -23.98 9.98
CA LYS A 284 -21.47 -23.17 9.09
C LYS A 284 -21.80 -23.86 7.75
N GLY A 285 -21.33 -25.11 7.55
CA GLY A 285 -21.57 -25.88 6.34
C GLY A 285 -20.62 -25.55 5.19
N THR A 286 -21.07 -25.72 3.95
CA THR A 286 -20.25 -25.64 2.73
C THR A 286 -20.26 -24.25 2.08
N GLU A 287 -21.23 -23.44 2.43
CA GLU A 287 -21.35 -22.06 1.92
C GLU A 287 -20.36 -21.13 2.63
N VAL A 288 -19.80 -20.18 1.87
CA VAL A 288 -18.83 -19.21 2.41
C VAL A 288 -19.39 -18.49 3.62
N TYR A 289 -18.71 -18.63 4.74
CA TYR A 289 -18.97 -17.86 5.95
C TYR A 289 -17.93 -16.76 6.09
N ARG A 290 -18.37 -15.51 6.24
CA ARG A 290 -17.52 -14.34 6.41
C ARG A 290 -17.56 -13.87 7.86
N PRO A 291 -16.42 -13.49 8.48
CA PRO A 291 -16.40 -12.92 9.82
C PRO A 291 -17.37 -11.72 9.93
N GLN A 292 -18.12 -11.66 11.03
CA GLN A 292 -19.21 -10.70 11.20
C GLN A 292 -18.83 -9.50 12.06
N ALA A 293 -17.82 -9.65 12.91
CA ALA A 293 -17.38 -8.61 13.83
C ALA A 293 -15.92 -8.87 14.29
N LEU A 294 -15.33 -7.93 15.03
CA LEU A 294 -14.07 -8.16 15.73
C LEU A 294 -14.17 -9.40 16.62
N HIS A 295 -13.05 -10.14 16.70
CA HIS A 295 -12.90 -11.39 17.48
C HIS A 295 -13.73 -12.57 16.95
N ASN A 296 -14.35 -12.40 15.77
CA ASN A 296 -15.00 -13.47 15.01
C ASN A 296 -14.17 -13.74 13.74
N PHE A 297 -13.84 -15.01 13.54
CA PHE A 297 -13.02 -15.52 12.44
C PHE A 297 -13.81 -16.53 11.63
N SER A 298 -13.43 -16.73 10.37
CA SER A 298 -13.88 -17.87 9.59
C SER A 298 -12.74 -18.86 9.39
N LEU A 299 -13.03 -20.13 9.59
CA LEU A 299 -12.11 -21.22 9.33
C LEU A 299 -12.68 -22.10 8.22
N TYR A 300 -11.88 -22.41 7.20
CA TYR A 300 -12.23 -23.42 6.19
C TYR A 300 -11.31 -24.63 6.33
N LEU A 301 -11.92 -25.79 6.59
CA LEU A 301 -11.23 -27.03 6.83
C LEU A 301 -12.08 -28.19 6.33
N ASP A 302 -11.47 -29.10 5.57
CA ASP A 302 -12.07 -30.37 5.14
C ASP A 302 -13.47 -30.22 4.51
N GLY A 303 -13.60 -29.23 3.59
CA GLY A 303 -14.82 -28.95 2.85
C GLY A 303 -15.90 -28.17 3.59
N LYS A 304 -15.62 -27.66 4.79
CA LYS A 304 -16.61 -26.97 5.64
C LYS A 304 -16.06 -25.65 6.17
N TRP A 305 -16.96 -24.67 6.32
CA TRP A 305 -16.73 -23.44 7.01
C TRP A 305 -17.15 -23.54 8.49
N TYR A 306 -16.38 -22.88 9.33
CA TYR A 306 -16.63 -22.75 10.77
C TYR A 306 -16.54 -21.28 11.16
N SER A 307 -17.42 -20.85 12.06
CA SER A 307 -17.29 -19.60 12.80
C SER A 307 -16.47 -19.87 14.06
N LEU A 308 -15.44 -19.05 14.28
CA LEU A 308 -14.65 -19.07 15.50
C LEU A 308 -14.84 -17.73 16.21
N THR A 309 -15.35 -17.76 17.44
CA THR A 309 -15.46 -16.55 18.27
C THR A 309 -14.51 -16.66 19.46
N ALA A 310 -13.57 -15.73 19.58
CA ALA A 310 -12.60 -15.73 20.68
C ALA A 310 -13.32 -15.66 22.03
N LYS A 311 -12.95 -16.54 22.96
CA LYS A 311 -13.57 -16.58 24.30
C LYS A 311 -13.09 -15.38 25.15
N PRO A 312 -13.92 -14.88 26.08
CA PRO A 312 -13.48 -13.87 27.05
C PRO A 312 -12.22 -14.32 27.79
N GLY A 313 -11.27 -13.41 27.97
CA GLY A 313 -10.00 -13.67 28.65
C GLY A 313 -8.89 -14.27 27.76
N THR A 314 -9.14 -14.49 26.47
CA THR A 314 -8.11 -14.93 25.51
C THR A 314 -7.34 -13.77 24.88
N TYR A 315 -7.77 -12.54 25.11
CA TYR A 315 -7.13 -11.30 24.70
C TYR A 315 -7.39 -10.20 25.76
N ASP A 316 -6.58 -9.13 25.73
CA ASP A 316 -6.73 -7.98 26.62
C ASP A 316 -7.16 -6.75 25.79
N ASP A 317 -8.35 -6.22 26.10
CA ASP A 317 -8.91 -5.02 25.46
C ASP A 317 -8.04 -3.76 25.68
N ASN A 318 -7.18 -3.75 26.71
CA ASN A 318 -6.29 -2.64 27.00
C ASN A 318 -4.93 -2.74 26.28
N ASP A 319 -4.62 -3.88 25.67
CA ASP A 319 -3.42 -4.04 24.84
C ASP A 319 -3.76 -3.72 23.37
N PRO A 320 -3.32 -2.58 22.84
CA PRO A 320 -3.68 -2.15 21.48
C PRO A 320 -3.22 -3.11 20.36
N ILE A 321 -2.20 -3.93 20.63
CA ILE A 321 -1.73 -4.96 19.69
C ILE A 321 -2.34 -6.33 20.02
N GLY A 322 -2.41 -6.69 21.29
CA GLY A 322 -2.95 -7.97 21.75
C GLY A 322 -4.43 -8.15 21.42
N VAL A 323 -5.20 -7.06 21.35
CA VAL A 323 -6.63 -7.08 21.01
C VAL A 323 -6.92 -7.29 19.52
N LEU A 324 -5.91 -7.16 18.65
CA LEU A 324 -6.08 -7.34 17.21
C LEU A 324 -6.37 -8.81 16.84
N ASP A 325 -7.32 -9.03 15.95
CA ASP A 325 -7.64 -10.36 15.44
C ASP A 325 -6.44 -11.07 14.83
N VAL A 326 -5.56 -10.32 14.17
CA VAL A 326 -4.29 -10.86 13.65
C VAL A 326 -3.39 -11.36 14.77
N THR A 327 -3.31 -10.69 15.90
CA THR A 327 -2.50 -11.10 17.06
C THR A 327 -3.12 -12.30 17.75
N ILE A 328 -4.44 -12.27 17.99
CA ILE A 328 -5.20 -13.38 18.61
C ILE A 328 -5.02 -14.67 17.80
N SER A 329 -5.25 -14.62 16.49
CA SER A 329 -5.09 -15.79 15.62
C SER A 329 -3.64 -16.25 15.51
N SER A 330 -2.67 -15.33 15.46
CA SER A 330 -1.26 -15.68 15.40
C SER A 330 -0.79 -16.41 16.65
N ASN A 331 -1.20 -15.95 17.83
CA ASN A 331 -0.80 -16.56 19.10
C ASN A 331 -1.52 -17.89 19.35
N LEU A 332 -2.87 -17.89 19.25
CA LEU A 332 -3.70 -18.99 19.72
C LEU A 332 -3.93 -20.11 18.69
N ILE A 333 -3.75 -19.83 17.40
CA ILE A 333 -3.94 -20.82 16.32
C ILE A 333 -2.61 -21.10 15.62
N LEU A 334 -1.95 -20.07 15.10
CA LEU A 334 -0.76 -20.27 14.25
C LEU A 334 0.44 -20.73 15.08
N ASP A 335 0.73 -20.12 16.22
CA ASP A 335 1.84 -20.53 17.08
C ASP A 335 1.47 -21.71 17.99
N GLU A 336 0.45 -21.57 18.85
CA GLU A 336 0.13 -22.57 19.87
C GLU A 336 -0.27 -23.92 19.27
N ILE A 337 -1.06 -23.96 18.19
CA ILE A 337 -1.58 -25.19 17.59
C ILE A 337 -0.74 -25.66 16.41
N LEU A 338 -0.46 -24.73 15.46
CA LEU A 338 0.22 -25.07 14.21
C LEU A 338 1.75 -24.93 14.29
N GLY A 339 2.29 -24.38 15.39
CA GLY A 339 3.73 -24.23 15.60
C GLY A 339 4.40 -23.23 14.66
N ILE A 340 3.63 -22.32 14.06
CA ILE A 340 4.12 -21.26 13.17
C ILE A 340 4.45 -20.02 14.03
N LYS A 341 5.72 -19.85 14.39
CA LYS A 341 6.19 -18.77 15.28
C LYS A 341 6.55 -17.50 14.55
N ASP A 342 7.09 -17.60 13.35
CA ASP A 342 7.48 -16.44 12.54
C ASP A 342 6.75 -16.45 11.20
N LEU A 343 5.76 -15.61 11.09
CA LEU A 343 4.92 -15.46 9.90
C LEU A 343 5.68 -14.97 8.66
N ARG A 344 6.89 -14.43 8.82
CA ARG A 344 7.70 -13.89 7.71
C ARG A 344 8.58 -14.95 7.04
N SER A 345 8.98 -15.97 7.79
CA SER A 345 9.95 -16.97 7.34
C SER A 345 9.40 -18.38 7.21
N ASP A 346 8.28 -18.71 7.88
CA ASP A 346 7.69 -20.05 7.80
C ASP A 346 7.04 -20.28 6.43
N LYS A 347 7.52 -21.31 5.72
CA LYS A 347 7.06 -21.68 4.36
C LYS A 347 5.74 -22.47 4.34
N ARG A 348 5.20 -22.81 5.50
CA ARG A 348 3.91 -23.52 5.59
C ARG A 348 2.71 -22.58 5.53
N ILE A 349 2.92 -21.27 5.80
CA ILE A 349 1.87 -20.27 5.75
C ILE A 349 2.02 -19.42 4.48
N ASP A 350 0.87 -19.04 3.91
CA ASP A 350 0.79 -18.01 2.87
C ASP A 350 -0.40 -17.08 3.15
N PHE A 351 -0.45 -15.94 2.45
CA PHE A 351 -1.40 -14.88 2.72
C PHE A 351 -2.23 -14.56 1.48
N VAL A 352 -3.53 -14.31 1.71
CA VAL A 352 -4.49 -13.99 0.64
C VAL A 352 -5.18 -12.67 0.94
N GLY A 353 -4.92 -11.64 0.14
CA GLY A 353 -5.61 -10.35 0.26
C GLY A 353 -7.10 -10.48 -0.03
N GLY A 354 -7.92 -9.76 0.73
CA GLY A 354 -9.38 -9.82 0.65
C GLY A 354 -9.97 -9.47 -0.71
N ILE A 355 -9.20 -8.77 -1.58
CA ILE A 355 -9.60 -8.48 -2.97
C ILE A 355 -9.88 -9.77 -3.78
N ARG A 356 -9.24 -10.89 -3.43
CA ARG A 356 -9.46 -12.19 -4.07
C ARG A 356 -10.73 -12.91 -3.59
N GLY A 357 -11.35 -12.41 -2.52
CA GLY A 357 -12.53 -13.02 -1.89
C GLY A 357 -12.22 -14.28 -1.11
N LEU A 358 -13.20 -14.74 -0.35
CA LEU A 358 -13.07 -15.97 0.47
C LEU A 358 -13.16 -17.26 -0.36
N GLU A 359 -13.71 -17.20 -1.57
CA GLU A 359 -13.71 -18.32 -2.52
C GLU A 359 -12.29 -18.76 -2.90
N GLU A 360 -11.33 -17.82 -2.93
CA GLU A 360 -9.93 -18.17 -3.18
C GLU A 360 -9.37 -19.04 -2.04
N LEU A 361 -9.76 -18.79 -0.80
CA LEU A 361 -9.37 -19.62 0.36
C LEU A 361 -9.88 -21.04 0.19
N LYS A 362 -11.17 -21.17 -0.14
CA LYS A 362 -11.82 -22.45 -0.41
C LYS A 362 -11.11 -23.20 -1.54
N LYS A 363 -10.86 -22.54 -2.66
CA LYS A 363 -10.17 -23.11 -3.82
C LYS A 363 -8.79 -23.66 -3.48
N ARG A 364 -7.97 -22.91 -2.71
CA ARG A 364 -6.62 -23.33 -2.34
C ARG A 364 -6.60 -24.52 -1.38
N VAL A 365 -7.61 -24.65 -0.54
CA VAL A 365 -7.76 -25.81 0.34
C VAL A 365 -8.32 -27.02 -0.42
N ASP A 366 -9.37 -26.84 -1.21
CA ASP A 366 -10.00 -27.92 -1.98
C ASP A 366 -9.07 -28.53 -3.04
N SER A 367 -8.15 -27.73 -3.60
CA SER A 367 -7.12 -28.21 -4.53
C SER A 367 -6.03 -29.07 -3.88
N GLY A 368 -5.97 -29.10 -2.55
CA GLY A 368 -4.90 -29.77 -1.80
C GLY A 368 -3.59 -28.97 -1.71
N GLU A 369 -3.52 -27.78 -2.26
CA GLU A 369 -2.37 -26.87 -2.10
C GLU A 369 -2.16 -26.48 -0.64
N MET A 370 -3.28 -26.21 0.05
CA MET A 370 -3.33 -25.87 1.46
C MET A 370 -4.25 -26.82 2.21
N LYS A 371 -4.07 -26.95 3.52
CA LYS A 371 -4.91 -27.83 4.35
C LYS A 371 -6.00 -27.08 5.09
N VAL A 372 -5.76 -25.84 5.48
CA VAL A 372 -6.67 -25.01 6.25
C VAL A 372 -6.53 -23.55 5.85
N ALA A 373 -7.64 -22.83 5.90
CA ALA A 373 -7.68 -21.38 5.69
C ALA A 373 -8.34 -20.67 6.86
N LEU A 374 -7.85 -19.47 7.17
CA LEU A 374 -8.37 -18.62 8.22
C LEU A 374 -8.63 -17.22 7.66
N ALA A 375 -9.88 -16.78 7.72
CA ALA A 375 -10.28 -15.42 7.37
C ALA A 375 -10.48 -14.58 8.62
N LEU A 376 -9.98 -13.35 8.59
CA LEU A 376 -10.02 -12.40 9.68
C LEU A 376 -11.03 -11.29 9.38
N TYR A 377 -11.56 -10.68 10.43
CA TYR A 377 -12.28 -9.42 10.31
C TYR A 377 -11.27 -8.29 10.04
N PRO A 378 -11.52 -7.36 9.08
CA PRO A 378 -10.57 -6.32 8.73
C PRO A 378 -10.36 -5.33 9.87
N VAL A 379 -9.13 -4.86 10.02
CA VAL A 379 -8.76 -3.76 10.94
C VAL A 379 -9.42 -2.46 10.47
N SER A 380 -9.87 -1.62 11.39
CA SER A 380 -10.40 -0.30 11.05
C SER A 380 -9.30 0.75 10.90
N MET A 381 -9.59 1.83 10.16
CA MET A 381 -8.69 3.00 10.09
C MET A 381 -8.42 3.59 11.48
N LYS A 382 -9.42 3.60 12.36
CA LYS A 382 -9.24 4.07 13.74
C LYS A 382 -8.21 3.22 14.50
N GLN A 383 -8.30 1.90 14.43
CA GLN A 383 -7.32 1.01 15.07
C GLN A 383 -5.91 1.24 14.53
N LEU A 384 -5.77 1.38 13.21
CA LEU A 384 -4.47 1.67 12.57
C LEU A 384 -3.87 2.97 13.10
N MET A 385 -4.66 4.05 13.13
CA MET A 385 -4.21 5.36 13.58
C MET A 385 -3.87 5.36 15.07
N ASP A 386 -4.73 4.78 15.91
CA ASP A 386 -4.50 4.68 17.36
C ASP A 386 -3.20 3.92 17.68
N ILE A 387 -2.95 2.81 16.98
CA ILE A 387 -1.72 2.01 17.14
C ILE A 387 -0.49 2.81 16.71
N ALA A 388 -0.56 3.43 15.53
CA ALA A 388 0.54 4.24 15.02
C ALA A 388 0.86 5.45 15.93
N ASP A 389 -0.15 6.04 16.58
CA ASP A 389 0.02 7.14 17.53
C ASP A 389 0.76 6.72 18.81
N THR A 390 0.59 5.47 19.23
CA THR A 390 1.34 4.93 20.39
C THR A 390 2.78 4.54 20.06
N GLY A 391 3.19 4.61 18.77
CA GLY A 391 4.49 4.15 18.29
C GLY A 391 4.63 2.62 18.23
N ASN A 392 3.52 1.89 18.40
CA ASN A 392 3.49 0.45 18.25
C ASN A 392 3.46 0.04 16.78
N ILE A 393 3.90 -1.20 16.53
CA ILE A 393 3.94 -1.82 15.20
C ILE A 393 2.94 -2.96 15.16
N MET A 394 2.15 -3.00 14.11
CA MET A 394 1.24 -4.12 13.84
C MET A 394 2.01 -5.38 13.42
N PRO A 395 1.49 -6.57 13.71
CA PRO A 395 1.99 -7.80 13.11
C PRO A 395 2.02 -7.71 11.57
N PRO A 396 2.89 -8.45 10.89
CA PRO A 396 2.96 -8.42 9.43
C PRO A 396 1.64 -8.90 8.80
N LYS A 397 1.32 -8.33 7.64
CA LYS A 397 0.13 -8.72 6.87
C LYS A 397 -1.18 -8.50 7.63
N THR A 398 -1.30 -7.34 8.28
CA THR A 398 -2.50 -6.90 9.01
C THR A 398 -3.42 -6.06 8.14
N THR A 399 -2.88 -5.20 7.28
CA THR A 399 -3.63 -4.23 6.48
C THR A 399 -3.52 -4.52 4.99
N TRP A 400 -4.62 -4.35 4.29
CA TRP A 400 -4.66 -4.37 2.82
C TRP A 400 -5.55 -3.23 2.34
N PHE A 401 -4.98 -2.33 1.54
CA PHE A 401 -5.70 -1.19 0.96
C PHE A 401 -5.94 -1.41 -0.54
N GLU A 402 -7.16 -1.15 -0.97
CA GLU A 402 -7.55 -1.11 -2.38
C GLU A 402 -8.42 0.12 -2.66
N PRO A 403 -8.37 0.66 -3.89
CA PRO A 403 -7.47 0.32 -4.99
C PRO A 403 -6.00 0.67 -4.70
N LYS A 404 -5.06 -0.08 -5.30
CA LYS A 404 -3.65 0.31 -5.27
C LYS A 404 -3.43 1.57 -6.12
N LEU A 405 -2.58 2.48 -5.64
CA LEU A 405 -2.23 3.68 -6.40
C LEU A 405 -1.58 3.29 -7.73
N ARG A 406 -2.02 3.91 -8.83
CA ARG A 406 -1.31 3.82 -10.10
C ARG A 406 -0.07 4.68 -10.06
N SER A 407 1.02 4.16 -10.59
CA SER A 407 2.25 4.88 -10.84
C SER A 407 2.22 5.51 -12.23
N GLY A 408 2.87 6.65 -12.43
CA GLY A 408 2.99 7.31 -13.72
C GLY A 408 1.93 8.35 -14.04
N LEU A 409 1.02 8.67 -13.13
CA LEU A 409 0.11 9.82 -13.29
C LEU A 409 0.85 11.15 -13.04
N VAL A 410 1.77 11.14 -12.11
CA VAL A 410 2.68 12.23 -11.78
C VAL A 410 3.91 11.66 -11.09
N ILE A 411 5.05 12.30 -11.28
CA ILE A 411 6.37 11.93 -10.74
C ILE A 411 6.98 13.18 -10.12
N HIS A 412 7.67 13.02 -8.99
CA HIS A 412 8.37 14.10 -8.30
C HIS A 412 9.88 13.98 -8.49
N LYS A 413 10.50 14.97 -9.12
CA LYS A 413 11.96 15.08 -9.31
C LYS A 413 12.61 15.68 -8.08
N LEU A 414 13.77 15.18 -7.69
CA LEU A 414 14.48 15.61 -6.47
C LEU A 414 15.49 16.77 -6.68
N SER A 415 15.51 17.37 -7.86
CA SER A 415 16.38 18.52 -8.19
C SER A 415 15.72 19.44 -9.19
#